data_72944adc88c6a7ffb5840f661c300c42
#
_entry.id   72944adc88c6a7ffb5840f661c300c42
#
_cell.length_a   1.000
_cell.length_b   1.000
_cell.length_c   1.000
_cell.angle_alpha   90.00
_cell.angle_beta   90.00
_cell.angle_gamma   90.00
#
_symmetry.space_group_name_H-M   'P 1'
#
loop_
_entity.id
_entity.type
_entity.pdbx_description
1 polymer ?
#
loop_
_entity_poly.entity_id
_entity_poly.type
_entity_poly.pdbx_seq_one_letter_code
_entity_poly.pdbx_strand_id
1 'polypeptide(L)'
;MSASLVGSEMCIRDRFYVYPDLYYPLDYDTYFKSKDRFVMVTSNCLTGKAEYFEEKKDKKRLVDICKASCTLPILCPITYVDGIPMVDGGVCDAIPIRRAIADGFSKNVIILTRNKGYRKEEKDFYLPGFIYNKYPAIREQLRLRYRQYNEVLDYIDQLEAEGKAFVIRPQSPIKVGRTGSDTKKLEELYEEGYECGKQITQL
;
A
#
# COMPACT_ATOMS: atom_id res chain seq x y z
N MET A 1 -7.92 25.43 8.63
CA MET A 1 -7.09 24.21 8.49
C MET A 1 -7.61 22.98 9.25
N SER A 2 -8.41 23.12 10.30
CA SER A 2 -8.86 22.00 11.13
C SER A 2 -9.99 21.14 10.55
N ALA A 3 -10.90 21.71 9.78
CA ALA A 3 -12.07 20.99 9.26
C ALA A 3 -11.74 19.91 8.21
N SER A 4 -10.70 20.13 7.40
CA SER A 4 -10.27 19.15 6.37
C SER A 4 -9.55 17.93 6.98
N LEU A 5 -8.77 18.13 8.05
CA LEU A 5 -8.08 17.06 8.77
C LEU A 5 -9.06 16.22 9.60
N VAL A 6 -10.01 16.85 10.25
CA VAL A 6 -11.07 16.15 11.01
C VAL A 6 -11.92 15.28 10.07
N GLY A 7 -12.24 15.77 8.89
CA GLY A 7 -12.96 14.98 7.87
C GLY A 7 -12.17 13.77 7.38
N SER A 8 -10.84 13.88 7.20
CA SER A 8 -10.00 12.76 6.78
C SER A 8 -9.80 11.71 7.87
N GLU A 9 -9.66 12.11 9.13
CA GLU A 9 -9.61 11.18 10.26
C GLU A 9 -10.94 10.42 10.45
N MET A 10 -12.05 11.11 10.33
CA MET A 10 -13.37 10.50 10.40
C MET A 10 -13.57 9.50 9.26
N CYS A 11 -13.19 9.84 8.03
CA CYS A 11 -13.25 8.92 6.89
C CYS A 11 -12.39 7.66 7.08
N ILE A 12 -11.18 7.79 7.64
CA ILE A 12 -10.28 6.63 7.88
C ILE A 12 -10.84 5.78 9.01
N ARG A 13 -11.26 6.40 10.11
CA ARG A 13 -11.87 5.69 11.23
C ARG A 13 -13.11 4.92 10.77
N ASP A 14 -14.00 5.58 10.03
CA ASP A 14 -15.24 4.96 9.56
C ASP A 14 -14.94 3.80 8.60
N ARG A 15 -13.98 3.93 7.69
CA ARG A 15 -13.58 2.87 6.76
C ARG A 15 -13.03 1.63 7.43
N PHE A 16 -12.26 1.77 8.52
CA PHE A 16 -11.61 0.63 9.15
C PHE A 16 -12.33 0.06 10.36
N TYR A 17 -13.15 0.86 11.05
CA TYR A 17 -13.81 0.43 12.28
C TYR A 17 -15.33 0.39 12.22
N VAL A 18 -15.95 1.18 11.33
CA VAL A 18 -17.41 1.31 11.28
C VAL A 18 -18.00 0.63 10.05
N TYR A 19 -17.53 1.00 8.85
CA TYR A 19 -18.08 0.46 7.61
C TYR A 19 -17.89 -1.05 7.44
N PRO A 20 -16.70 -1.64 7.75
CA PRO A 20 -16.54 -3.07 7.63
C PRO A 20 -17.48 -3.85 8.53
N ASP A 21 -17.70 -3.38 9.76
CA ASP A 21 -18.58 -4.08 10.70
C ASP A 21 -20.08 -3.90 10.38
N LEU A 22 -20.47 -2.78 9.76
CA LEU A 22 -21.89 -2.47 9.50
C LEU A 22 -22.38 -2.92 8.11
N TYR A 23 -21.56 -2.73 7.08
CA TYR A 23 -22.00 -2.89 5.69
C TYR A 23 -21.31 -4.04 4.95
N TYR A 24 -20.07 -4.32 5.29
CA TYR A 24 -19.25 -5.34 4.63
C TYR A 24 -18.41 -6.09 5.67
N PRO A 25 -19.06 -6.82 6.59
CA PRO A 25 -18.35 -7.50 7.65
C PRO A 25 -17.34 -8.51 7.08
N LEU A 26 -16.08 -8.37 7.48
CA LEU A 26 -15.08 -9.38 7.20
C LEU A 26 -15.43 -10.64 8.00
N ASP A 27 -15.45 -11.79 7.35
CA ASP A 27 -15.56 -13.07 8.01
C ASP A 27 -14.24 -13.39 8.74
N TYR A 28 -14.13 -12.84 9.97
CA TYR A 28 -12.95 -13.02 10.79
C TYR A 28 -12.71 -14.48 11.16
N ASP A 29 -13.78 -15.27 11.33
CA ASP A 29 -13.65 -16.68 11.68
C ASP A 29 -13.00 -17.49 10.57
N THR A 30 -13.45 -17.30 9.33
CA THR A 30 -12.82 -17.90 8.15
C THR A 30 -11.41 -17.39 7.97
N TYR A 31 -11.19 -16.06 8.09
CA TYR A 31 -9.87 -15.47 7.96
C TYR A 31 -8.86 -16.06 8.99
N PHE A 32 -9.23 -16.14 10.26
CA PHE A 32 -8.33 -16.63 11.31
C PHE A 32 -8.07 -18.15 11.22
N LYS A 33 -8.99 -18.92 10.66
CA LYS A 33 -8.82 -20.36 10.41
C LYS A 33 -8.06 -20.67 9.13
N SER A 34 -8.00 -19.72 8.17
CA SER A 34 -7.27 -19.91 6.91
C SER A 34 -5.78 -20.15 7.15
N LYS A 35 -5.21 -21.09 6.40
CA LYS A 35 -3.77 -21.36 6.36
C LYS A 35 -3.02 -20.38 5.44
N ASP A 36 -3.75 -19.59 4.65
CA ASP A 36 -3.15 -18.62 3.75
C ASP A 36 -2.47 -17.51 4.54
N ARG A 37 -1.33 -17.09 4.06
CA ARG A 37 -0.60 -15.96 4.64
C ARG A 37 -1.12 -14.65 4.08
N PHE A 38 -1.42 -13.71 4.94
CA PHE A 38 -1.73 -12.34 4.60
C PHE A 38 -0.71 -11.41 5.26
N VAL A 39 0.23 -10.92 4.46
CA VAL A 39 1.34 -10.08 4.95
C VAL A 39 1.01 -8.62 4.68
N MET A 40 0.92 -7.83 5.73
CA MET A 40 0.68 -6.39 5.68
C MET A 40 2.00 -5.65 5.88
N VAL A 41 2.28 -4.67 5.01
CA VAL A 41 3.52 -3.90 5.08
C VAL A 41 3.23 -2.53 5.70
N THR A 42 4.05 -2.13 6.66
CA THR A 42 4.08 -0.79 7.23
C THR A 42 5.49 -0.22 7.22
N SER A 43 5.63 1.07 7.40
CA SER A 43 6.93 1.73 7.55
C SER A 43 7.11 2.22 8.97
N ASN A 44 8.13 1.70 9.65
CA ASN A 44 8.47 2.06 11.02
C ASN A 44 9.09 3.46 11.05
N CYS A 45 8.45 4.38 11.76
CA CYS A 45 8.90 5.78 11.81
C CYS A 45 10.23 5.96 12.55
N LEU A 46 10.54 5.07 13.50
CA LEU A 46 11.77 5.15 14.30
C LEU A 46 12.98 4.69 13.52
N THR A 47 12.83 3.58 12.78
CA THR A 47 13.94 2.91 12.08
C THR A 47 14.05 3.29 10.61
N GLY A 48 12.97 3.81 10.00
CA GLY A 48 12.88 4.02 8.55
C GLY A 48 12.91 2.73 7.75
N LYS A 49 12.51 1.59 8.33
CA LYS A 49 12.49 0.29 7.66
C LYS A 49 11.06 -0.21 7.48
N ALA A 50 10.87 -1.05 6.46
CA ALA A 50 9.62 -1.77 6.30
C ALA A 50 9.46 -2.82 7.41
N GLU A 51 8.25 -2.93 7.94
CA GLU A 51 7.81 -3.98 8.85
C GLU A 51 6.73 -4.81 8.18
N TYR A 52 6.79 -6.13 8.35
CA TYR A 52 5.89 -7.08 7.73
C TYR A 52 5.13 -7.83 8.79
N PHE A 53 3.83 -7.62 8.83
CA PHE A 53 2.96 -8.20 9.84
C PHE A 53 2.07 -9.28 9.28
N GLU A 54 1.92 -10.34 10.05
CA GLU A 54 0.87 -11.34 9.91
C GLU A 54 0.09 -11.38 11.22
N GLU A 55 -1.23 -11.28 11.14
CA GLU A 55 -2.09 -11.35 12.34
C GLU A 55 -3.21 -12.36 12.11
N LYS A 56 -3.28 -13.38 12.96
CA LYS A 56 -4.22 -14.50 12.84
C LYS A 56 -5.02 -14.77 14.14
N LYS A 57 -4.95 -13.85 15.11
CA LYS A 57 -5.55 -14.10 16.43
C LYS A 57 -6.35 -12.92 16.98
N ASP A 58 -5.88 -11.71 16.76
CA ASP A 58 -6.45 -10.50 17.36
C ASP A 58 -7.06 -9.61 16.28
N LYS A 59 -8.40 -9.51 16.28
CA LYS A 59 -9.16 -8.65 15.38
C LYS A 59 -8.73 -7.19 15.48
N LYS A 60 -8.58 -6.68 16.71
CA LYS A 60 -8.22 -5.28 16.90
C LYS A 60 -6.83 -4.98 16.35
N ARG A 61 -5.86 -5.84 16.66
CA ARG A 61 -4.48 -5.70 16.16
C ARG A 61 -4.42 -5.82 14.64
N LEU A 62 -5.18 -6.73 14.02
CA LEU A 62 -5.31 -6.83 12.56
C LEU A 62 -5.77 -5.51 11.95
N VAL A 63 -6.84 -4.91 12.50
CA VAL A 63 -7.38 -3.63 12.03
C VAL A 63 -6.38 -2.49 12.24
N ASP A 64 -5.69 -2.45 13.38
CA ASP A 64 -4.65 -1.44 13.65
C ASP A 64 -3.49 -1.53 12.65
N ILE A 65 -3.05 -2.75 12.28
CA ILE A 65 -2.02 -2.96 11.25
C ILE A 65 -2.53 -2.53 9.87
N CYS A 66 -3.74 -2.91 9.48
CA CYS A 66 -4.35 -2.48 8.22
C CYS A 66 -4.42 -0.96 8.12
N LYS A 67 -4.85 -0.30 9.20
CA LYS A 67 -4.89 1.16 9.30
C LYS A 67 -3.49 1.77 9.13
N ALA A 68 -2.49 1.22 9.82
CA ALA A 68 -1.11 1.68 9.71
C ALA A 68 -0.58 1.54 8.27
N SER A 69 -0.86 0.41 7.61
CA SER A 69 -0.48 0.15 6.22
C SER A 69 -1.11 1.12 5.21
N CYS A 70 -2.21 1.77 5.57
CA CYS A 70 -2.91 2.77 4.74
C CYS A 70 -2.73 4.21 5.25
N THR A 71 -1.95 4.44 6.29
CA THR A 71 -1.72 5.77 6.88
C THR A 71 -0.83 6.61 5.98
N LEU A 72 -1.45 7.43 5.13
CA LEU A 72 -0.72 8.31 4.22
C LEU A 72 0.08 9.36 4.98
N PRO A 73 1.40 9.45 4.76
CA PRO A 73 2.22 10.48 5.39
C PRO A 73 1.69 11.88 5.12
N ILE A 74 1.74 12.74 6.12
CA ILE A 74 1.30 14.16 6.11
C ILE A 74 -0.22 14.33 6.11
N LEU A 75 -0.95 13.47 5.39
CA LEU A 75 -2.42 13.59 5.26
C LEU A 75 -3.15 12.95 6.45
N CYS A 76 -2.54 11.95 7.07
CA CYS A 76 -3.12 11.19 8.19
C CYS A 76 -2.19 11.26 9.40
N PRO A 77 -2.75 11.25 10.64
CA PRO A 77 -1.94 11.11 11.84
C PRO A 77 -1.24 9.75 11.86
N ILE A 78 -0.06 9.72 12.48
CA ILE A 78 0.71 8.48 12.67
C ILE A 78 -0.14 7.44 13.43
N THR A 79 -0.16 6.22 12.92
CA THR A 79 -0.83 5.10 13.58
C THR A 79 0.18 4.30 14.40
N TYR A 80 -0.23 3.81 15.57
CA TYR A 80 0.62 3.02 16.44
C TYR A 80 0.22 1.55 16.38
N VAL A 81 1.21 0.68 16.14
CA VAL A 81 1.05 -0.78 16.23
C VAL A 81 2.01 -1.26 17.32
N ASP A 82 1.49 -1.91 18.33
CA ASP A 82 2.25 -2.37 19.51
C ASP A 82 3.08 -1.23 20.17
N GLY A 83 2.54 -0.01 20.17
CA GLY A 83 3.22 1.18 20.70
C GLY A 83 4.29 1.79 19.79
N ILE A 84 4.54 1.21 18.61
CA ILE A 84 5.53 1.69 17.64
C ILE A 84 4.82 2.58 16.60
N PRO A 85 5.34 3.80 16.32
CA PRO A 85 4.75 4.69 15.33
C PRO A 85 5.00 4.16 13.91
N MET A 86 3.92 3.98 13.16
CA MET A 86 3.91 3.42 11.80
C MET A 86 3.19 4.34 10.82
N VAL A 87 3.61 4.27 9.57
CA VAL A 87 2.94 4.88 8.41
C VAL A 87 2.85 3.88 7.27
N ASP A 88 2.20 4.27 6.16
CA ASP A 88 1.99 3.49 4.93
C ASP A 88 3.26 2.73 4.52
N GLY A 89 3.11 1.43 4.29
CA GLY A 89 4.19 0.54 3.85
C GLY A 89 4.84 0.99 2.54
N GLY A 90 4.09 1.64 1.66
CA GLY A 90 4.60 2.18 0.42
C GLY A 90 5.60 3.34 0.56
N VAL A 91 5.99 3.72 1.78
CA VAL A 91 7.13 4.62 2.02
C VAL A 91 8.44 3.86 1.91
N CYS A 92 8.56 2.71 2.57
CA CYS A 92 9.79 1.92 2.62
C CYS A 92 9.81 0.73 1.65
N ASP A 93 8.65 0.06 1.43
CA ASP A 93 8.51 -1.05 0.49
C ASP A 93 7.13 -1.03 -0.15
N ALA A 94 7.03 -0.37 -1.29
CA ALA A 94 5.76 -0.14 -1.97
C ALA A 94 5.22 -1.38 -2.70
N ILE A 95 6.11 -2.30 -3.11
CA ILE A 95 5.78 -3.53 -3.82
C ILE A 95 6.70 -4.62 -3.28
N PRO A 96 6.25 -5.39 -2.26
CA PRO A 96 7.11 -6.24 -1.43
C PRO A 96 7.52 -7.56 -2.12
N ILE A 97 7.87 -7.52 -3.40
CA ILE A 97 8.24 -8.71 -4.18
C ILE A 97 9.53 -9.36 -3.65
N ARG A 98 10.51 -8.57 -3.20
CA ARG A 98 11.75 -9.09 -2.63
C ARG A 98 11.47 -9.88 -1.35
N ARG A 99 10.51 -9.41 -0.55
CA ARG A 99 10.07 -10.13 0.65
C ARG A 99 9.36 -11.43 0.30
N ALA A 100 8.45 -11.42 -0.68
CA ALA A 100 7.77 -12.65 -1.11
C ALA A 100 8.76 -13.71 -1.60
N ILE A 101 9.76 -13.32 -2.38
CA ILE A 101 10.81 -14.24 -2.83
C ILE A 101 11.66 -14.75 -1.65
N ALA A 102 12.03 -13.89 -0.72
CA ALA A 102 12.77 -14.29 0.49
C ALA A 102 11.98 -15.24 1.41
N ASP A 103 10.65 -15.12 1.41
CA ASP A 103 9.74 -16.03 2.10
C ASP A 103 9.54 -17.38 1.37
N GLY A 104 10.21 -17.58 0.21
CA GLY A 104 10.22 -18.84 -0.54
C GLY A 104 9.23 -18.94 -1.71
N PHE A 105 8.52 -17.86 -2.05
CA PHE A 105 7.60 -17.87 -3.18
C PHE A 105 8.35 -17.63 -4.49
N SER A 106 8.50 -18.69 -5.29
CA SER A 106 9.22 -18.65 -6.57
C SER A 106 8.36 -18.20 -7.76
N LYS A 107 7.04 -18.33 -7.65
CA LYS A 107 6.08 -17.87 -8.67
C LYS A 107 5.21 -16.78 -8.06
N ASN A 108 5.23 -15.59 -8.67
CA ASN A 108 4.56 -14.43 -8.11
C ASN A 108 3.62 -13.81 -9.15
N VAL A 109 2.40 -13.47 -8.72
CA VAL A 109 1.49 -12.60 -9.47
C VAL A 109 1.60 -11.21 -8.85
N ILE A 110 1.96 -10.22 -9.66
CA ILE A 110 2.16 -8.85 -9.21
C ILE A 110 1.08 -7.97 -9.84
N ILE A 111 0.29 -7.31 -9.02
CA ILE A 111 -0.74 -6.37 -9.47
C ILE A 111 -0.22 -4.95 -9.27
N LEU A 112 0.00 -4.25 -10.37
CA LEU A 112 0.47 -2.86 -10.37
C LEU A 112 -0.67 -1.90 -10.69
N THR A 113 -0.65 -0.75 -10.05
CA THR A 113 -1.60 0.34 -10.31
C THR A 113 -1.10 1.35 -11.34
N ARG A 114 0.01 1.06 -12.01
CA ARG A 114 0.61 1.92 -13.05
C ARG A 114 0.94 1.09 -14.28
N ASN A 115 0.80 1.72 -15.44
CA ASN A 115 1.10 1.11 -16.74
C ASN A 115 2.60 0.79 -16.90
N LYS A 116 2.93 -0.04 -17.88
CA LYS A 116 4.30 -0.37 -18.24
C LYS A 116 5.09 0.89 -18.62
N GLY A 117 6.34 0.96 -18.17
CA GLY A 117 7.22 2.10 -18.42
C GLY A 117 6.99 3.30 -17.49
N TYR A 118 5.99 3.27 -16.61
CA TYR A 118 5.83 4.31 -15.60
C TYR A 118 7.06 4.37 -14.70
N ARG A 119 7.54 5.59 -14.43
CA ARG A 119 8.57 5.86 -13.40
C ARG A 119 8.14 7.08 -12.59
N LYS A 120 8.42 7.07 -11.31
CA LYS A 120 8.23 8.24 -10.46
C LYS A 120 9.30 9.26 -10.78
N GLU A 121 8.86 10.50 -10.96
CA GLU A 121 9.77 11.63 -11.08
C GLU A 121 10.36 12.00 -9.72
N GLU A 122 11.59 12.47 -9.73
CA GLU A 122 12.16 13.20 -8.61
C GLU A 122 11.41 14.52 -8.49
N LYS A 123 10.50 14.57 -7.55
CA LYS A 123 9.91 15.84 -7.15
C LYS A 123 10.66 16.29 -5.91
N ASP A 124 11.07 17.54 -5.89
CA ASP A 124 11.56 18.18 -4.66
C ASP A 124 10.46 18.03 -3.59
N PHE A 125 10.59 16.97 -2.81
CA PHE A 125 9.64 16.68 -1.75
C PHE A 125 10.05 17.56 -0.55
N TYR A 126 9.63 18.84 -0.61
CA TYR A 126 9.81 19.73 0.51
C TYR A 126 8.92 19.28 1.66
N LEU A 127 9.52 18.69 2.66
CA LEU A 127 8.86 18.37 3.92
C LEU A 127 9.22 19.43 4.94
N PRO A 128 8.27 20.29 5.38
CA PRO A 128 8.54 21.28 6.41
C PRO A 128 9.24 20.67 7.62
N GLY A 129 10.20 21.41 8.20
CA GLY A 129 11.06 20.90 9.27
C GLY A 129 10.34 20.36 10.50
N PHE A 130 9.13 20.88 10.79
CA PHE A 130 8.33 20.45 11.94
C PHE A 130 7.56 19.13 11.69
N ILE A 131 7.36 18.74 10.41
CA ILE A 131 6.68 17.48 10.08
C ILE A 131 7.68 16.34 10.21
N TYR A 132 7.34 15.35 11.05
CA TYR A 132 8.21 14.21 11.36
C TYR A 132 9.60 14.58 11.90
N ASN A 133 9.78 15.75 12.53
CA ASN A 133 11.07 16.13 13.12
C ASN A 133 11.56 15.14 14.18
N LYS A 134 10.62 14.48 14.88
CA LYS A 134 10.91 13.39 15.84
C LYS A 134 11.31 12.08 15.18
N TYR A 135 11.15 11.95 13.87
CA TYR A 135 11.35 10.72 13.09
C TYR A 135 12.25 10.97 11.87
N PRO A 136 13.54 11.28 12.08
CA PRO A 136 14.45 11.61 10.98
C PRO A 136 14.62 10.46 9.97
N ALA A 137 14.56 9.22 10.44
CA ALA A 137 14.68 8.05 9.58
C ALA A 137 13.56 7.96 8.54
N ILE A 138 12.29 8.17 8.93
CA ILE A 138 11.19 8.14 7.98
C ILE A 138 11.19 9.35 7.04
N ARG A 139 11.69 10.51 7.49
CA ARG A 139 11.88 11.67 6.62
C ARG A 139 12.83 11.37 5.47
N GLU A 140 13.93 10.70 5.75
CA GLU A 140 14.89 10.29 4.73
C GLU A 140 14.27 9.28 3.76
N GLN A 141 13.50 8.31 4.23
CA GLN A 141 12.79 7.36 3.37
C GLN A 141 11.78 8.06 2.45
N LEU A 142 11.05 9.04 2.94
CA LEU A 142 10.15 9.84 2.11
C LEU A 142 10.89 10.56 0.97
N ARG A 143 12.10 11.03 1.22
CA ARG A 143 12.95 11.66 0.21
C ARG A 143 13.45 10.66 -0.84
N LEU A 144 13.82 9.46 -0.42
CA LEU A 144 14.36 8.40 -1.28
C LEU A 144 13.28 7.57 -1.99
N ARG A 145 12.02 7.74 -1.63
CA ARG A 145 10.89 6.91 -2.07
C ARG A 145 10.78 6.76 -3.59
N TYR A 146 11.09 7.81 -4.36
CA TYR A 146 10.97 7.74 -5.83
C TYR A 146 12.02 6.79 -6.41
N ARG A 147 13.25 6.80 -5.92
CA ARG A 147 14.34 5.91 -6.35
C ARG A 147 14.01 4.47 -6.03
N GLN A 148 13.70 4.19 -4.78
CA GLN A 148 13.35 2.83 -4.32
C GLN A 148 12.18 2.25 -5.11
N TYR A 149 11.15 3.06 -5.39
CA TYR A 149 10.02 2.62 -6.19
C TYR A 149 10.43 2.28 -7.64
N ASN A 150 11.28 3.09 -8.26
CA ASN A 150 11.74 2.84 -9.62
C ASN A 150 12.66 1.60 -9.70
N GLU A 151 13.55 1.43 -8.74
CA GLU A 151 14.41 0.24 -8.61
C GLU A 151 13.58 -1.07 -8.49
N VAL A 152 12.48 -1.01 -7.74
CA VAL A 152 11.58 -2.17 -7.64
C VAL A 152 10.85 -2.42 -8.95
N LEU A 153 10.42 -1.38 -9.67
CA LEU A 153 9.82 -1.56 -11.00
C LEU A 153 10.81 -2.16 -12.00
N ASP A 154 12.07 -1.72 -12.01
CA ASP A 154 13.12 -2.31 -12.87
C ASP A 154 13.33 -3.79 -12.55
N TYR A 155 13.35 -4.14 -11.26
CA TYR A 155 13.45 -5.53 -10.83
C TYR A 155 12.23 -6.37 -11.23
N ILE A 156 11.02 -5.80 -11.16
CA ILE A 156 9.78 -6.47 -11.62
C ILE A 156 9.81 -6.69 -13.13
N ASP A 157 10.25 -5.70 -13.91
CA ASP A 157 10.38 -5.82 -15.36
C ASP A 157 11.37 -6.94 -15.73
N GLN A 158 12.45 -7.11 -14.95
CA GLN A 158 13.39 -8.23 -15.11
C GLN A 158 12.73 -9.58 -14.78
N LEU A 159 12.03 -9.70 -13.64
CA LEU A 159 11.35 -10.93 -13.25
C LEU A 159 10.27 -11.34 -14.26
N GLU A 160 9.55 -10.38 -14.83
CA GLU A 160 8.57 -10.60 -15.89
C GLU A 160 9.25 -11.16 -17.15
N ALA A 161 10.37 -10.56 -17.58
CA ALA A 161 11.14 -11.01 -18.74
C ALA A 161 11.74 -12.42 -18.55
N GLU A 162 12.13 -12.78 -17.35
CA GLU A 162 12.63 -14.10 -16.96
C GLU A 162 11.52 -15.15 -16.75
N GLY A 163 10.25 -14.78 -16.86
CA GLY A 163 9.11 -15.68 -16.60
C GLY A 163 8.94 -16.07 -15.11
N LYS A 164 9.56 -15.34 -14.20
CA LYS A 164 9.50 -15.58 -12.75
C LYS A 164 8.35 -14.83 -12.05
N ALA A 165 7.74 -13.86 -12.73
CA ALA A 165 6.58 -13.15 -12.27
C ALA A 165 5.58 -12.92 -13.39
N PHE A 166 4.29 -13.02 -13.06
CA PHE A 166 3.21 -12.59 -13.92
C PHE A 166 2.71 -11.23 -13.45
N VAL A 167 2.70 -10.24 -14.34
CA VAL A 167 2.41 -8.85 -13.97
C VAL A 167 1.12 -8.37 -14.62
N ILE A 168 0.16 -8.01 -13.76
CA ILE A 168 -1.10 -7.39 -14.15
C ILE A 168 -0.96 -5.88 -13.94
N ARG A 169 -1.19 -5.11 -14.99
CA ARG A 169 -1.08 -3.64 -14.93
C ARG A 169 -2.01 -2.96 -15.93
N PRO A 170 -2.42 -1.70 -15.70
CA PRO A 170 -3.17 -0.93 -16.68
C PRO A 170 -2.43 -0.83 -18.02
N GLN A 171 -3.17 -0.84 -19.11
CA GLN A 171 -2.63 -0.71 -20.46
C GLN A 171 -2.19 0.72 -20.76
N SER A 172 -2.88 1.69 -20.18
CA SER A 172 -2.66 3.13 -20.38
C SER A 172 -2.41 3.88 -19.08
N PRO A 173 -1.83 5.09 -19.13
CA PRO A 173 -1.65 5.92 -17.95
C PRO A 173 -2.98 6.24 -17.26
N ILE A 174 -3.02 6.09 -15.94
CA ILE A 174 -4.21 6.40 -15.12
C ILE A 174 -4.53 7.88 -15.19
N LYS A 175 -5.76 8.20 -15.59
CA LYS A 175 -6.30 9.57 -15.72
C LYS A 175 -6.97 10.09 -14.44
N VAL A 176 -7.00 9.27 -13.38
CA VAL A 176 -7.64 9.62 -12.10
C VAL A 176 -6.57 9.96 -11.07
N GLY A 177 -6.71 11.13 -10.45
CA GLY A 177 -5.86 11.54 -9.31
C GLY A 177 -6.25 10.84 -8.00
N ARG A 178 -5.38 10.93 -6.96
CA ARG A 178 -5.65 10.34 -5.64
C ARG A 178 -6.91 10.84 -4.95
N THR A 179 -7.33 12.04 -5.27
CA THR A 179 -8.52 12.72 -4.72
C THR A 179 -9.58 12.91 -5.79
N GLY A 180 -9.46 12.22 -6.93
CA GLY A 180 -10.43 12.34 -8.02
C GLY A 180 -11.79 11.79 -7.61
N SER A 181 -12.84 12.60 -7.83
CA SER A 181 -14.24 12.25 -7.56
C SER A 181 -15.07 12.07 -8.85
N ASP A 182 -14.42 12.03 -10.00
CA ASP A 182 -15.07 11.83 -11.29
C ASP A 182 -15.49 10.36 -11.42
N THR A 183 -16.76 10.10 -11.14
CA THR A 183 -17.33 8.75 -11.11
C THR A 183 -17.15 8.01 -12.44
N LYS A 184 -17.31 8.71 -13.56
CA LYS A 184 -17.15 8.10 -14.89
C LYS A 184 -15.73 7.59 -15.13
N LYS A 185 -14.73 8.39 -14.77
CA LYS A 185 -13.32 7.95 -14.89
C LYS A 185 -12.98 6.83 -13.91
N LEU A 186 -13.62 6.79 -12.75
CA LEU A 186 -13.46 5.70 -11.79
C LEU A 186 -14.06 4.39 -12.32
N GLU A 187 -15.23 4.47 -12.96
CA GLU A 187 -15.86 3.32 -13.63
C GLU A 187 -15.01 2.82 -14.80
N GLU A 188 -14.52 3.70 -15.66
CA GLU A 188 -13.61 3.35 -16.76
C GLU A 188 -12.35 2.63 -16.23
N LEU A 189 -11.77 3.12 -15.14
CA LEU A 189 -10.61 2.49 -14.50
C LEU A 189 -10.94 1.14 -13.88
N TYR A 190 -12.12 0.99 -13.29
CA TYR A 190 -12.61 -0.28 -12.76
C TYR A 190 -12.74 -1.33 -13.88
N GLU A 191 -13.40 -0.98 -14.98
CA GLU A 191 -13.56 -1.89 -16.12
C GLU A 191 -12.21 -2.28 -16.73
N GLU A 192 -11.28 -1.32 -16.91
CA GLU A 192 -9.92 -1.63 -17.36
C GLU A 192 -9.23 -2.63 -16.42
N GLY A 193 -9.32 -2.41 -15.10
CA GLY A 193 -8.75 -3.30 -14.10
C GLY A 193 -9.38 -4.70 -14.13
N TYR A 194 -10.69 -4.78 -14.32
CA TYR A 194 -11.42 -6.04 -14.43
C TYR A 194 -10.98 -6.84 -15.67
N GLU A 195 -10.87 -6.20 -16.84
CA GLU A 195 -10.38 -6.83 -18.07
C GLU A 195 -8.93 -7.28 -17.93
N CYS A 196 -8.06 -6.46 -17.31
CA CYS A 196 -6.68 -6.87 -17.02
C CYS A 196 -6.63 -8.10 -16.10
N GLY A 197 -7.54 -8.19 -15.14
CA GLY A 197 -7.63 -9.32 -14.20
C GLY A 197 -7.99 -10.64 -14.87
N LYS A 198 -8.75 -10.64 -15.96
CA LYS A 198 -9.10 -11.85 -16.72
C LYS A 198 -7.89 -12.57 -17.32
N GLN A 199 -6.76 -11.89 -17.47
CA GLN A 199 -5.53 -12.49 -17.99
C GLN A 199 -5.00 -13.61 -17.07
N ILE A 200 -5.36 -13.61 -15.76
CA ILE A 200 -4.99 -14.68 -14.82
C ILE A 200 -5.54 -16.04 -15.26
N THR A 201 -6.71 -16.09 -15.89
CA THR A 201 -7.32 -17.35 -16.33
C THR A 201 -6.58 -18.04 -17.46
N GLN A 202 -5.53 -17.41 -18.00
CA GLN A 202 -4.67 -17.95 -19.06
C GLN A 202 -3.37 -18.57 -18.51
N LEU A 203 -3.17 -18.55 -17.19
CA LEU A 203 -2.05 -19.20 -16.47
C LEU A 203 -2.38 -20.64 -16.09
#